data_990514d548aa64bcdcc56736a80a2d49
#
_entry.id   990514d548aa64bcdcc56736a80a2d49
#
_cell.length_a   1.000
_cell.length_b   1.000
_cell.length_c   1.000
_cell.angle_alpha   90.00
_cell.angle_beta   90.00
_cell.angle_gamma   90.00
#
_symmetry.space_group_name_H-M   'P 1'
#
loop_
_entity.id
_entity.type
_entity.pdbx_description
1 polymer ?
#
loop_
_entity_poly.entity_id
_entity_poly.type
_entity_poly.pdbx_seq_one_letter_code
_entity_poly.pdbx_strand_id
1 'polypeptide(L)'
;MSLLKEGLLEWSNEKLKGSGKPEMFEIEVLRQEASTREYFRLKGKGNSLIGVFSPPETELNEQFIFLSNFFRNNGVTVPEVFYFDLESGWMLVEDFGDDSYQFKLNKKNYHHLFSAAIDEMINIHLCQKEEKIPVLEEIDLQNQMRLFEHWFLKDLLGLELGREEIDLFSNLYKVVVQDLK
;
A
#
# COMPACT_ATOMS: atom_id res chain seq x y z
N MET A 1 13.43 -6.68 -22.88
CA MET A 1 12.77 -5.97 -21.77
C MET A 1 11.31 -5.83 -22.15
N SER A 2 10.34 -5.83 -21.21
CA SER A 2 8.94 -5.64 -21.64
C SER A 2 8.73 -4.17 -22.03
N LEU A 3 7.82 -3.91 -22.97
CA LEU A 3 7.46 -2.55 -23.43
C LEU A 3 7.08 -1.63 -22.24
N LEU A 4 6.44 -2.21 -21.21
CA LEU A 4 6.10 -1.48 -20.00
C LEU A 4 7.33 -0.91 -19.29
N LYS A 5 8.40 -1.69 -19.13
CA LYS A 5 9.61 -1.24 -18.42
C LYS A 5 10.34 -0.13 -19.18
N GLU A 6 10.44 -0.28 -20.50
CA GLU A 6 11.07 0.72 -21.36
C GLU A 6 10.29 2.03 -21.31
N GLY A 7 8.98 1.98 -21.49
CA GLY A 7 8.11 3.15 -21.42
C GLY A 7 8.14 3.85 -20.05
N LEU A 8 8.10 3.08 -18.94
CA LEU A 8 8.19 3.63 -17.59
C LEU A 8 9.55 4.32 -17.36
N LEU A 9 10.64 3.73 -17.83
CA LEU A 9 11.98 4.31 -17.69
C LEU A 9 12.13 5.61 -18.51
N GLU A 10 11.65 5.62 -19.74
CA GLU A 10 11.65 6.80 -20.62
C GLU A 10 10.81 7.93 -20.01
N TRP A 11 9.57 7.64 -19.62
CA TRP A 11 8.69 8.60 -18.97
C TRP A 11 9.31 9.17 -17.69
N SER A 12 9.91 8.30 -16.86
CA SER A 12 10.59 8.71 -15.64
C SER A 12 11.71 9.69 -15.90
N ASN A 13 12.56 9.41 -16.87
CA ASN A 13 13.66 10.29 -17.24
C ASN A 13 13.18 11.61 -17.85
N GLU A 14 12.06 11.60 -18.57
CA GLU A 14 11.44 12.82 -19.06
C GLU A 14 10.99 13.72 -17.90
N LYS A 15 10.31 13.15 -16.89
CA LYS A 15 9.86 13.90 -15.69
C LYS A 15 11.04 14.40 -14.84
N LEU A 16 12.16 13.67 -14.81
CA LEU A 16 13.34 14.06 -14.05
C LEU A 16 14.20 15.14 -14.72
N LYS A 17 14.00 15.42 -16.03
CA LYS A 17 14.73 16.49 -16.72
C LYS A 17 14.54 17.83 -16.02
N GLY A 18 15.64 18.45 -15.62
CA GLY A 18 15.63 19.75 -14.93
C GLY A 18 15.29 19.72 -13.44
N SER A 19 15.00 18.57 -12.85
CA SER A 19 14.69 18.43 -11.41
C SER A 19 15.93 18.42 -10.49
N GLY A 20 17.15 18.37 -11.09
CA GLY A 20 18.39 18.17 -10.34
C GLY A 20 18.64 16.72 -9.90
N LYS A 21 17.73 15.81 -10.16
CA LYS A 21 17.92 14.37 -9.93
C LYS A 21 18.66 13.74 -11.12
N PRO A 22 19.53 12.73 -10.90
CA PRO A 22 20.26 12.06 -11.95
C PRO A 22 19.30 11.26 -12.84
N GLU A 23 19.73 11.05 -14.09
CA GLU A 23 19.08 10.13 -15.02
C GLU A 23 19.11 8.69 -14.48
N MET A 24 18.00 7.97 -14.68
CA MET A 24 17.85 6.55 -14.35
C MET A 24 18.25 5.72 -15.56
N PHE A 25 19.10 4.72 -15.37
CA PHE A 25 19.64 3.89 -16.46
C PHE A 25 19.44 2.39 -16.26
N GLU A 26 19.04 1.97 -15.08
CA GLU A 26 18.77 0.57 -14.73
C GLU A 26 17.38 0.44 -14.14
N ILE A 27 16.67 -0.62 -14.52
CA ILE A 27 15.34 -0.96 -14.00
C ILE A 27 15.32 -2.40 -13.48
N GLU A 28 15.03 -2.55 -12.21
CA GLU A 28 14.92 -3.84 -11.52
C GLU A 28 13.47 -4.09 -11.14
N VAL A 29 12.96 -5.30 -11.40
CA VAL A 29 11.61 -5.70 -10.96
C VAL A 29 11.65 -5.99 -9.48
N LEU A 30 10.82 -5.32 -8.71
CA LEU A 30 10.60 -5.70 -7.32
C LEU A 30 9.59 -6.85 -7.23
N ARG A 31 9.69 -7.61 -6.13
CA ARG A 31 8.78 -8.73 -5.91
C ARG A 31 7.34 -8.23 -5.89
N GLN A 32 6.52 -8.79 -6.77
CA GLN A 32 5.10 -8.54 -6.78
C GLN A 32 4.45 -9.26 -5.58
N GLU A 33 3.62 -8.54 -4.85
CA GLU A 33 2.79 -9.07 -3.78
C GLU A 33 1.34 -9.18 -4.27
N ALA A 34 0.38 -9.37 -3.38
CA ALA A 34 -1.05 -9.51 -3.71
C ALA A 34 -1.67 -8.16 -4.10
N SER A 35 -1.18 -7.53 -5.15
CA SER A 35 -1.64 -6.25 -5.71
C SER A 35 -1.58 -6.31 -7.23
N THR A 36 -2.45 -5.55 -7.89
CA THR A 36 -2.39 -5.31 -9.35
C THR A 36 -1.31 -4.31 -9.74
N ARG A 37 -0.75 -3.58 -8.77
CA ARG A 37 0.38 -2.68 -8.99
C ARG A 37 1.68 -3.45 -9.22
N GLU A 38 2.46 -2.98 -10.18
CA GLU A 38 3.82 -3.46 -10.42
C GLU A 38 4.83 -2.40 -9.97
N TYR A 39 5.86 -2.85 -9.24
CA TYR A 39 6.88 -1.98 -8.68
C TYR A 39 8.23 -2.28 -9.29
N PHE A 40 8.97 -1.23 -9.63
CA PHE A 40 10.28 -1.30 -10.27
C PHE A 40 11.23 -0.34 -9.55
N ARG A 41 12.42 -0.83 -9.18
CA ARG A 41 13.46 0.07 -8.70
C ARG A 41 14.22 0.62 -9.89
N LEU A 42 14.19 1.93 -10.05
CA LEU A 42 14.96 2.67 -11.03
C LEU A 42 16.24 3.16 -10.39
N LYS A 43 17.40 2.82 -10.94
CA LYS A 43 18.71 3.19 -10.39
C LYS A 43 19.41 4.21 -11.29
N GLY A 44 19.92 5.27 -10.66
CA GLY A 44 20.78 6.29 -11.22
C GLY A 44 22.14 6.32 -10.52
N LYS A 45 22.96 7.34 -10.79
CA LYS A 45 24.26 7.52 -10.10
C LYS A 45 24.03 7.95 -8.64
N GLY A 46 24.14 6.98 -7.70
CA GLY A 46 24.04 7.23 -6.27
C GLY A 46 22.64 7.57 -5.75
N ASN A 47 21.62 7.28 -6.56
CA ASN A 47 20.22 7.51 -6.22
C ASN A 47 19.35 6.40 -6.81
N SER A 48 18.23 6.10 -6.14
CA SER A 48 17.19 5.22 -6.64
C SER A 48 15.81 5.81 -6.40
N LEU A 49 14.88 5.44 -7.23
CA LEU A 49 13.44 5.77 -7.11
C LEU A 49 12.64 4.51 -7.39
N ILE A 50 11.41 4.48 -6.90
CA ILE A 50 10.47 3.43 -7.27
C ILE A 50 9.57 3.95 -8.39
N GLY A 51 9.63 3.30 -9.55
CA GLY A 51 8.66 3.44 -10.60
C GLY A 51 7.50 2.49 -10.34
N VAL A 52 6.29 2.98 -10.43
CA VAL A 52 5.07 2.20 -10.20
C VAL A 52 4.23 2.21 -11.46
N PHE A 53 3.79 1.04 -11.88
CA PHE A 53 2.65 0.90 -12.78
C PHE A 53 1.42 0.49 -11.95
N SER A 54 0.42 1.33 -11.96
CA SER A 54 -0.82 1.20 -11.20
C SER A 54 -2.00 1.33 -12.15
N PRO A 55 -2.58 0.20 -12.64
CA PRO A 55 -3.61 0.23 -13.68
C PRO A 55 -4.80 1.10 -13.28
N PRO A 56 -5.15 2.14 -14.07
CA PRO A 56 -6.21 3.08 -13.70
C PRO A 56 -7.59 2.45 -13.56
N GLU A 57 -7.81 1.33 -14.25
CA GLU A 57 -9.10 0.63 -14.28
C GLU A 57 -9.39 -0.13 -12.97
N THR A 58 -8.34 -0.48 -12.21
CA THR A 58 -8.46 -1.33 -11.02
C THR A 58 -7.97 -0.68 -9.74
N GLU A 59 -7.26 0.46 -9.85
CA GLU A 59 -6.59 1.09 -8.71
C GLU A 59 -7.07 2.54 -8.50
N LEU A 60 -7.22 2.91 -7.23
CA LEU A 60 -7.65 4.25 -6.82
C LEU A 60 -6.43 5.20 -6.74
N ASN A 61 -5.87 5.57 -7.90
CA ASN A 61 -4.63 6.32 -8.00
C ASN A 61 -4.70 7.72 -7.40
N GLU A 62 -5.78 8.45 -7.63
CA GLU A 62 -5.99 9.77 -7.03
C GLU A 62 -6.03 9.70 -5.50
N GLN A 63 -6.70 8.69 -4.95
CA GLN A 63 -6.76 8.49 -3.50
C GLN A 63 -5.39 8.14 -2.92
N PHE A 64 -4.60 7.30 -3.62
CA PHE A 64 -3.24 6.96 -3.19
C PHE A 64 -2.36 8.20 -3.10
N ILE A 65 -2.36 9.06 -4.13
CA ILE A 65 -1.59 10.30 -4.18
C ILE A 65 -2.07 11.27 -3.09
N PHE A 66 -3.38 11.42 -2.94
CA PHE A 66 -3.97 12.26 -1.90
C PHE A 66 -3.52 11.80 -0.50
N LEU A 67 -3.63 10.50 -0.18
CA LEU A 67 -3.25 9.96 1.13
C LEU A 67 -1.75 10.08 1.39
N SER A 68 -0.89 9.87 0.40
CA SER A 68 0.55 10.10 0.54
C SER A 68 0.84 11.55 0.96
N ASN A 69 0.26 12.52 0.26
CA ASN A 69 0.43 13.94 0.59
C ASN A 69 -0.17 14.29 1.95
N PHE A 70 -1.36 13.79 2.25
CA PHE A 70 -2.04 14.03 3.52
C PHE A 70 -1.20 13.53 4.71
N PHE A 71 -0.73 12.30 4.68
CA PHE A 71 0.07 11.73 5.76
C PHE A 71 1.42 12.44 5.91
N ARG A 72 2.12 12.74 4.83
CA ARG A 72 3.38 13.50 4.88
C ARG A 72 3.18 14.88 5.52
N ASN A 73 2.13 15.60 5.13
CA ASN A 73 1.82 16.91 5.69
C ASN A 73 1.46 16.87 7.18
N ASN A 74 1.02 15.72 7.68
CA ASN A 74 0.76 15.47 9.10
C ASN A 74 1.93 14.80 9.85
N GLY A 75 3.11 14.71 9.23
CA GLY A 75 4.32 14.19 9.87
C GLY A 75 4.43 12.67 9.93
N VAL A 76 3.57 11.93 9.24
CA VAL A 76 3.65 10.48 9.10
C VAL A 76 4.66 10.12 8.02
N THR A 77 5.52 9.13 8.30
CA THR A 77 6.54 8.65 7.37
C THR A 77 5.92 7.76 6.31
N VAL A 78 5.72 8.29 5.13
CA VAL A 78 5.25 7.58 3.93
C VAL A 78 6.06 7.99 2.71
N PRO A 79 6.19 7.14 1.67
CA PRO A 79 6.92 7.49 0.45
C PRO A 79 6.35 8.73 -0.23
N GLU A 80 7.23 9.64 -0.63
CA GLU A 80 6.83 10.81 -1.43
C GLU A 80 6.49 10.39 -2.85
N VAL A 81 5.37 10.89 -3.39
CA VAL A 81 5.02 10.76 -4.80
C VAL A 81 5.57 11.99 -5.52
N PHE A 82 6.68 11.82 -6.23
CA PHE A 82 7.34 12.93 -6.94
C PHE A 82 6.61 13.32 -8.22
N TYR A 83 6.23 12.34 -9.02
CA TYR A 83 5.54 12.51 -10.29
C TYR A 83 4.49 11.42 -10.49
N PHE A 84 3.46 11.75 -11.22
CA PHE A 84 2.41 10.81 -11.60
C PHE A 84 1.77 11.18 -12.93
N ASP A 85 1.19 10.18 -13.56
CA ASP A 85 0.34 10.28 -14.73
C ASP A 85 -0.86 9.36 -14.52
N LEU A 86 -2.03 9.96 -14.31
CA LEU A 86 -3.26 9.20 -14.00
C LEU A 86 -3.80 8.43 -15.19
N GLU A 87 -3.55 8.89 -16.42
CA GLU A 87 -4.04 8.22 -17.63
C GLU A 87 -3.27 6.93 -17.91
N SER A 88 -1.94 6.99 -17.78
CA SER A 88 -1.07 5.81 -17.97
C SER A 88 -0.93 4.95 -16.72
N GLY A 89 -1.33 5.47 -15.55
CA GLY A 89 -1.13 4.80 -14.26
C GLY A 89 0.32 4.75 -13.81
N TRP A 90 1.18 5.66 -14.28
CA TRP A 90 2.58 5.70 -13.90
C TRP A 90 2.85 6.65 -12.76
N MET A 91 3.68 6.22 -11.82
CA MET A 91 4.13 7.06 -10.71
C MET A 91 5.63 6.88 -10.46
N LEU A 92 6.27 7.95 -9.98
CA LEU A 92 7.61 7.94 -9.40
C LEU A 92 7.48 8.26 -7.91
N VAL A 93 7.92 7.34 -7.07
CA VAL A 93 7.86 7.48 -5.63
C VAL A 93 9.24 7.31 -4.99
N GLU A 94 9.35 7.75 -3.77
CA GLU A 94 10.56 7.62 -2.94
C GLU A 94 10.90 6.14 -2.72
N ASP A 95 12.21 5.81 -2.79
CA ASP A 95 12.73 4.48 -2.49
C ASP A 95 13.24 4.43 -1.05
N PHE A 96 12.56 3.69 -0.19
CA PHE A 96 12.99 3.44 1.19
C PHE A 96 14.03 2.32 1.32
N GLY A 97 14.45 1.72 0.21
CA GLY A 97 15.40 0.60 0.19
C GLY A 97 14.77 -0.73 0.61
N ASP A 98 15.64 -1.64 1.05
CA ASP A 98 15.26 -3.05 1.34
C ASP A 98 15.19 -3.36 2.84
N ASP A 99 15.27 -2.35 3.70
CA ASP A 99 15.28 -2.52 5.15
C ASP A 99 13.87 -2.73 5.73
N SER A 100 13.20 -3.80 5.30
CA SER A 100 11.88 -4.15 5.83
C SER A 100 11.97 -4.85 7.19
N TYR A 101 10.92 -4.73 8.01
CA TYR A 101 10.81 -5.42 9.29
C TYR A 101 10.99 -6.93 9.15
N GLN A 102 10.48 -7.52 8.07
CA GLN A 102 10.59 -8.96 7.80
C GLN A 102 12.05 -9.45 7.83
N PHE A 103 12.99 -8.66 7.30
CA PHE A 103 14.39 -9.05 7.19
C PHE A 103 15.26 -8.50 8.31
N LYS A 104 14.86 -7.40 8.94
CA LYS A 104 15.66 -6.72 9.98
C LYS A 104 15.28 -7.12 11.40
N LEU A 105 14.05 -7.58 11.63
CA LEU A 105 13.56 -7.91 12.96
C LEU A 105 14.32 -9.11 13.56
N ASN A 106 14.80 -8.94 14.79
CA ASN A 106 15.47 -10.00 15.55
C ASN A 106 15.31 -9.77 17.07
N LYS A 107 15.75 -10.75 17.88
CA LYS A 107 15.62 -10.71 19.35
C LYS A 107 16.32 -9.52 20.04
N LYS A 108 17.25 -8.83 19.37
CA LYS A 108 17.99 -7.71 19.97
C LYS A 108 17.33 -6.35 19.69
N ASN A 109 16.61 -6.22 18.58
CA ASN A 109 16.10 -4.94 18.12
C ASN A 109 14.56 -4.86 18.06
N TYR A 110 13.82 -5.95 18.34
CA TYR A 110 12.37 -5.98 18.17
C TYR A 110 11.65 -4.91 19.01
N HIS A 111 12.07 -4.66 20.24
CA HIS A 111 11.48 -3.61 21.06
C HIS A 111 11.59 -2.23 20.40
N HIS A 112 12.78 -1.87 19.92
CA HIS A 112 13.01 -0.60 19.26
C HIS A 112 12.18 -0.46 17.98
N LEU A 113 12.19 -1.50 17.14
CA LEU A 113 11.45 -1.47 15.87
C LEU A 113 9.94 -1.44 16.08
N PHE A 114 9.41 -2.25 17.01
CA PHE A 114 7.97 -2.19 17.33
C PHE A 114 7.56 -0.88 17.99
N SER A 115 8.40 -0.29 18.85
CA SER A 115 8.12 1.05 19.39
C SER A 115 8.02 2.08 18.26
N ALA A 116 8.96 2.09 17.32
CA ALA A 116 8.89 2.99 16.17
C ALA A 116 7.62 2.78 15.31
N ALA A 117 7.21 1.52 15.11
CA ALA A 117 5.96 1.23 14.39
C ALA A 117 4.72 1.72 15.15
N ILE A 118 4.71 1.57 16.48
CA ILE A 118 3.61 2.07 17.33
C ILE A 118 3.57 3.59 17.30
N ASP A 119 4.72 4.26 17.34
CA ASP A 119 4.79 5.72 17.26
C ASP A 119 4.20 6.22 15.94
N GLU A 120 4.50 5.56 14.81
CA GLU A 120 3.88 5.93 13.52
C GLU A 120 2.37 5.63 13.50
N MET A 121 1.90 4.55 14.11
CA MET A 121 0.46 4.30 14.27
C MET A 121 -0.22 5.41 15.08
N ILE A 122 0.42 5.89 16.14
CA ILE A 122 -0.08 7.01 16.94
C ILE A 122 -0.13 8.28 16.08
N ASN A 123 0.91 8.56 15.29
CA ASN A 123 0.92 9.72 14.38
C ASN A 123 -0.23 9.67 13.39
N ILE A 124 -0.54 8.49 12.83
CA ILE A 124 -1.70 8.31 11.93
C ILE A 124 -3.01 8.63 12.67
N HIS A 125 -3.18 8.14 13.91
CA HIS A 125 -4.40 8.41 14.69
C HIS A 125 -4.54 9.88 15.12
N LEU A 126 -3.44 10.59 15.24
CA LEU A 126 -3.43 12.03 15.57
C LEU A 126 -3.69 12.93 14.36
N CYS A 127 -3.68 12.39 13.15
CA CYS A 127 -4.03 13.18 11.96
C CYS A 127 -5.45 13.73 12.10
N GLN A 128 -5.62 15.01 11.76
CA GLN A 128 -6.94 15.62 11.74
C GLN A 128 -7.81 14.96 10.67
N LYS A 129 -9.10 14.80 11.00
CA LYS A 129 -10.06 14.23 10.05
C LYS A 129 -10.12 15.10 8.79
N GLU A 130 -9.99 14.47 7.64
CA GLU A 130 -10.09 15.09 6.32
C GLU A 130 -11.34 14.54 5.62
N GLU A 131 -12.19 15.42 5.07
CA GLU A 131 -13.47 15.04 4.44
C GLU A 131 -13.30 14.07 3.25
N LYS A 132 -12.15 14.14 2.58
CA LYS A 132 -11.84 13.26 1.45
C LYS A 132 -11.46 11.83 1.86
N ILE A 133 -11.21 11.60 3.15
CA ILE A 133 -10.96 10.24 3.66
C ILE A 133 -12.32 9.59 3.93
N PRO A 134 -12.69 8.55 3.18
CA PRO A 134 -13.98 7.89 3.36
C PRO A 134 -14.08 7.27 4.76
N VAL A 135 -15.25 7.32 5.33
CA VAL A 135 -15.56 6.60 6.57
C VAL A 135 -15.72 5.12 6.22
N LEU A 136 -15.11 4.25 7.02
CA LEU A 136 -15.29 2.82 6.89
C LEU A 136 -16.69 2.44 7.41
N GLU A 137 -17.57 2.04 6.49
CA GLU A 137 -18.94 1.67 6.82
C GLU A 137 -19.01 0.28 7.49
N GLU A 138 -20.07 0.06 8.31
CA GLU A 138 -20.26 -1.24 8.97
C GLU A 138 -20.32 -2.41 8.01
N ILE A 139 -20.93 -2.21 6.85
CA ILE A 139 -21.03 -3.25 5.83
C ILE A 139 -19.66 -3.63 5.29
N ASP A 140 -18.73 -2.68 5.15
CA ASP A 140 -17.37 -2.95 4.68
C ASP A 140 -16.58 -3.75 5.71
N LEU A 141 -16.72 -3.41 7.00
CA LEU A 141 -16.14 -4.18 8.10
C LEU A 141 -16.66 -5.62 8.12
N GLN A 142 -17.97 -5.80 8.00
CA GLN A 142 -18.56 -7.15 7.94
C GLN A 142 -18.08 -7.92 6.72
N ASN A 143 -17.97 -7.29 5.56
CA ASN A 143 -17.46 -7.92 4.34
C ASN A 143 -16.00 -8.37 4.50
N GLN A 144 -15.15 -7.56 5.15
CA GLN A 144 -13.78 -7.97 5.46
C GLN A 144 -13.73 -9.19 6.39
N MET A 145 -14.59 -9.25 7.41
CA MET A 145 -14.66 -10.42 8.30
C MET A 145 -15.12 -11.68 7.57
N ARG A 146 -16.02 -11.56 6.56
CA ARG A 146 -16.51 -12.70 5.75
C ARG A 146 -15.42 -13.35 4.90
N LEU A 147 -14.28 -12.68 4.68
CA LEU A 147 -13.13 -13.28 4.01
C LEU A 147 -12.64 -14.53 4.74
N PHE A 148 -12.79 -14.58 6.09
CA PHE A 148 -12.46 -15.77 6.87
C PHE A 148 -13.34 -16.97 6.48
N GLU A 149 -14.65 -16.77 6.36
CA GLU A 149 -15.57 -17.84 5.94
C GLU A 149 -15.22 -18.35 4.53
N HIS A 150 -14.97 -17.40 3.62
CA HIS A 150 -14.74 -17.73 2.22
C HIS A 150 -13.37 -18.40 2.02
N TRP A 151 -12.30 -17.74 2.40
CA TRP A 151 -10.95 -18.21 2.08
C TRP A 151 -10.44 -19.29 3.04
N PHE A 152 -10.71 -19.15 4.33
CA PHE A 152 -10.17 -20.09 5.31
C PHE A 152 -11.07 -21.31 5.47
N LEU A 153 -12.36 -21.11 5.76
CA LEU A 153 -13.22 -22.25 6.04
C LEU A 153 -13.59 -23.02 4.75
N LYS A 154 -14.04 -22.30 3.73
CA LYS A 154 -14.51 -22.94 2.49
C LYS A 154 -13.35 -23.37 1.60
N ASP A 155 -12.48 -22.43 1.17
CA ASP A 155 -11.49 -22.72 0.13
C ASP A 155 -10.29 -23.51 0.67
N LEU A 156 -9.80 -23.18 1.87
CA LEU A 156 -8.63 -23.87 2.45
C LEU A 156 -9.02 -25.18 3.15
N LEU A 157 -10.07 -25.17 3.98
CA LEU A 157 -10.47 -26.33 4.77
C LEU A 157 -11.54 -27.22 4.08
N GLY A 158 -12.15 -26.74 3.01
CA GLY A 158 -13.20 -27.46 2.29
C GLY A 158 -14.51 -27.64 3.08
N LEU A 159 -14.75 -26.77 4.09
CA LEU A 159 -15.93 -26.83 4.93
C LEU A 159 -17.09 -26.09 4.27
N GLU A 160 -18.25 -26.72 4.24
CA GLU A 160 -19.50 -26.06 3.90
C GLU A 160 -20.24 -25.69 5.19
N LEU A 161 -20.49 -24.39 5.37
CA LEU A 161 -21.22 -23.90 6.54
C LEU A 161 -22.73 -24.15 6.38
N GLY A 162 -23.34 -24.74 7.37
CA GLY A 162 -24.77 -24.84 7.49
C GLY A 162 -25.40 -23.49 7.88
N ARG A 163 -26.73 -23.44 7.89
CA ARG A 163 -27.48 -22.22 8.19
C ARG A 163 -27.20 -21.69 9.61
N GLU A 164 -27.06 -22.57 10.58
CA GLU A 164 -26.78 -22.18 11.97
C GLU A 164 -25.40 -21.55 12.14
N GLU A 165 -24.36 -22.07 11.44
CA GLU A 165 -23.03 -21.51 11.47
C GLU A 165 -22.98 -20.14 10.76
N ILE A 166 -23.66 -19.98 9.64
CA ILE A 166 -23.78 -18.69 8.93
C ILE A 166 -24.45 -17.65 9.82
N ASP A 167 -25.52 -18.01 10.51
CA ASP A 167 -26.23 -17.13 11.43
C ASP A 167 -25.34 -16.77 12.64
N LEU A 168 -24.57 -17.74 13.16
CA LEU A 168 -23.60 -17.50 14.23
C LEU A 168 -22.54 -16.48 13.84
N PHE A 169 -21.86 -16.67 12.69
CA PHE A 169 -20.86 -15.74 12.18
C PHE A 169 -21.46 -14.34 11.94
N SER A 170 -22.64 -14.28 11.34
CA SER A 170 -23.33 -13.00 11.10
C SER A 170 -23.63 -12.23 12.38
N ASN A 171 -24.02 -12.93 13.45
CA ASN A 171 -24.25 -12.31 14.75
C ASN A 171 -22.93 -11.88 15.42
N LEU A 172 -21.89 -12.71 15.35
CA LEU A 172 -20.56 -12.39 15.86
C LEU A 172 -20.01 -11.12 15.21
N TYR A 173 -20.09 -11.01 13.88
CA TYR A 173 -19.62 -9.82 13.16
C TYR A 173 -20.37 -8.55 13.57
N LYS A 174 -21.67 -8.63 13.80
CA LYS A 174 -22.44 -7.47 14.33
C LYS A 174 -21.93 -7.01 15.69
N VAL A 175 -21.65 -7.96 16.58
CA VAL A 175 -21.13 -7.64 17.93
C VAL A 175 -19.77 -6.96 17.81
N VAL A 176 -18.85 -7.54 17.03
CA VAL A 176 -17.49 -6.97 16.84
C VAL A 176 -17.57 -5.56 16.24
N VAL A 177 -18.41 -5.35 15.22
CA VAL A 177 -18.56 -4.04 14.58
C VAL A 177 -19.16 -3.01 15.55
N GLN A 178 -20.07 -3.40 16.44
CA GLN A 178 -20.62 -2.51 17.46
C GLN A 178 -19.58 -2.07 18.48
N ASP A 179 -18.64 -2.94 18.85
CA ASP A 179 -17.58 -2.64 19.81
C ASP A 179 -16.46 -1.76 19.22
N LEU A 180 -16.39 -1.63 17.87
CA LEU A 180 -15.41 -0.78 17.17
C LEU A 180 -15.87 0.67 17.00
N LYS A 181 -17.09 1.03 17.41
CA LYS A 181 -17.65 2.39 17.37
C LYS A 181 -17.38 3.13 18.66
#